data_16ad1b053b30fea0b99e121bd7c58a64
#
_entry.id   16ad1b053b30fea0b99e121bd7c58a64
#
_cell.length_a   1.000
_cell.length_b   1.000
_cell.length_c   1.000
_cell.angle_alpha   90.00
_cell.angle_beta   90.00
_cell.angle_gamma   90.00
#
_symmetry.space_group_name_H-M   'P 1'
#
loop_
_entity.id
_entity.type
_entity.pdbx_description
1 polymer ?
#
loop_
_entity_poly.entity_id
_entity_poly.type
_entity_poly.pdbx_seq_one_letter_code
_entity_poly.pdbx_strand_id
1 'polypeptide(L)'
;MNQAIYPVKKKPIISVICASVVFFLVIIGCVAPFSKEMRKQVDRSLTFSMLVADPERYKDKMVILGGEVIITSPLEKTTEVEILEKPLGWDWRPKTEGAQGRFILVVNKFLDPVVWKQGREVTVLGKVLGQREGKIGEKAYIYPVLEAIEWHLWVPIPPAGYYYEPFWDPLFWGPSRYPHHEPPIIIVPDKH
;
A
#
# COMPACT_ATOMS: atom_id res chain seq x y z
N MET A 1 -50.83 -28.78 -50.47
CA MET A 1 -49.70 -29.06 -49.60
C MET A 1 -49.14 -27.74 -49.12
N ASN A 2 -49.53 -27.27 -47.91
CA ASN A 2 -49.10 -26.00 -47.31
C ASN A 2 -47.93 -26.28 -46.38
N GLN A 3 -46.75 -25.81 -46.71
CA GLN A 3 -45.61 -25.81 -45.79
C GLN A 3 -45.69 -24.55 -44.94
N ALA A 4 -45.90 -24.73 -43.64
CA ALA A 4 -45.83 -23.66 -42.65
C ALA A 4 -44.37 -23.29 -42.41
N ILE A 5 -43.99 -22.05 -42.80
CA ILE A 5 -42.69 -21.46 -42.51
C ILE A 5 -42.73 -20.93 -41.08
N TYR A 6 -42.05 -21.62 -40.15
CA TYR A 6 -41.89 -21.15 -38.81
C TYR A 6 -40.83 -20.02 -38.73
N PRO A 7 -41.10 -18.83 -38.17
CA PRO A 7 -40.14 -17.80 -38.05
C PRO A 7 -39.07 -18.19 -37.00
N VAL A 8 -37.83 -18.28 -37.42
CA VAL A 8 -36.68 -18.46 -36.54
C VAL A 8 -36.54 -17.19 -35.69
N LYS A 9 -36.88 -17.23 -34.41
CA LYS A 9 -36.60 -16.15 -33.44
C LYS A 9 -35.10 -15.98 -33.30
N LYS A 10 -34.50 -14.99 -33.96
CA LYS A 10 -33.16 -14.54 -33.71
C LYS A 10 -33.09 -14.03 -32.26
N LYS A 11 -32.54 -14.81 -31.32
CA LYS A 11 -32.23 -14.34 -29.97
C LYS A 11 -31.26 -13.15 -30.11
N PRO A 12 -31.47 -12.03 -29.42
CA PRO A 12 -30.64 -10.87 -29.57
C PRO A 12 -29.24 -11.17 -29.01
N ILE A 13 -28.28 -11.42 -29.86
CA ILE A 13 -26.85 -11.59 -29.55
C ILE A 13 -26.36 -10.44 -28.67
N ILE A 14 -26.91 -9.23 -28.88
CA ILE A 14 -26.64 -8.02 -28.12
C ILE A 14 -26.93 -8.21 -26.63
N SER A 15 -28.03 -8.89 -26.25
CA SER A 15 -28.39 -9.13 -24.85
C SER A 15 -27.38 -10.05 -24.12
N VAL A 16 -26.81 -11.03 -24.82
CA VAL A 16 -25.79 -11.94 -24.27
C VAL A 16 -24.47 -11.20 -24.09
N ILE A 17 -24.10 -10.35 -25.05
CA ILE A 17 -22.88 -9.53 -24.98
C ILE A 17 -23.00 -8.51 -23.83
N CYS A 18 -24.11 -7.82 -23.70
CA CYS A 18 -24.33 -6.89 -22.59
C CYS A 18 -24.29 -7.58 -21.22
N ALA A 19 -24.92 -8.77 -21.09
CA ALA A 19 -24.87 -9.55 -19.85
C ALA A 19 -23.43 -10.02 -19.51
N SER A 20 -22.64 -10.42 -20.51
CA SER A 20 -21.23 -10.80 -20.33
C SER A 20 -20.37 -9.63 -19.90
N VAL A 21 -20.53 -8.44 -20.50
CA VAL A 21 -19.80 -7.21 -20.13
C VAL A 21 -20.14 -6.77 -18.71
N VAL A 22 -21.42 -6.80 -18.32
CA VAL A 22 -21.85 -6.49 -16.95
C VAL A 22 -21.29 -7.48 -15.95
N PHE A 23 -21.24 -8.78 -16.28
CA PHE A 23 -20.65 -9.79 -15.43
C PHE A 23 -19.15 -9.60 -15.23
N PHE A 24 -18.41 -9.20 -16.28
CA PHE A 24 -16.98 -8.88 -16.18
C PHE A 24 -16.70 -7.63 -15.35
N LEU A 25 -17.54 -6.61 -15.40
CA LEU A 25 -17.39 -5.37 -14.62
C LEU A 25 -17.60 -5.59 -13.11
N VAL A 26 -18.35 -6.61 -12.70
CA VAL A 26 -18.58 -6.92 -11.27
C VAL A 26 -17.37 -7.59 -10.61
N ILE A 27 -16.43 -8.15 -11.38
CA ILE A 27 -15.28 -8.89 -10.84
C ILE A 27 -14.11 -7.97 -10.49
N ILE A 28 -14.08 -6.71 -10.95
CA ILE A 28 -13.05 -5.74 -10.60
C ILE A 28 -13.39 -5.13 -9.22
N GLY A 29 -13.45 -5.97 -8.20
CA GLY A 29 -13.54 -5.53 -6.81
C GLY A 29 -12.17 -5.00 -6.39
N CYS A 30 -12.08 -3.71 -6.00
CA CYS A 30 -10.92 -3.19 -5.28
C CYS A 30 -10.66 -4.07 -4.06
N VAL A 31 -9.60 -4.85 -4.09
CA VAL A 31 -9.16 -5.66 -2.95
C VAL A 31 -8.53 -4.70 -1.95
N ALA A 32 -9.33 -4.28 -0.96
CA ALA A 32 -8.80 -3.53 0.16
C ALA A 32 -7.90 -4.45 1.02
N PRO A 33 -6.79 -3.96 1.55
CA PRO A 33 -5.81 -4.79 2.29
C PRO A 33 -6.34 -5.35 3.60
N PHE A 34 -7.50 -4.88 4.10
CA PHE A 34 -8.09 -5.28 5.37
C PHE A 34 -9.49 -5.84 5.21
N SER A 35 -9.92 -6.72 6.13
CA SER A 35 -11.26 -7.30 6.13
C SER A 35 -12.37 -6.23 6.24
N LYS A 36 -13.55 -6.52 5.69
CA LYS A 36 -14.69 -5.59 5.78
C LYS A 36 -15.10 -5.33 7.23
N GLU A 37 -15.00 -6.34 8.08
CA GLU A 37 -15.37 -6.31 9.50
C GLU A 37 -14.47 -5.34 10.26
N MET A 38 -13.17 -5.41 10.05
CA MET A 38 -12.19 -4.52 10.68
C MET A 38 -12.36 -3.08 10.20
N ARG A 39 -12.58 -2.86 8.90
CA ARG A 39 -12.80 -1.53 8.34
C ARG A 39 -14.06 -0.83 8.83
N LYS A 40 -15.08 -1.57 9.31
CA LYS A 40 -16.29 -1.00 9.91
C LYS A 40 -16.03 -0.39 11.29
N GLN A 41 -15.01 -0.84 12.00
CA GLN A 41 -14.63 -0.35 13.32
C GLN A 41 -13.80 0.93 13.25
N VAL A 42 -13.30 1.28 12.07
CA VAL A 42 -12.46 2.44 11.86
C VAL A 42 -13.28 3.73 11.90
N ASP A 43 -12.83 4.68 12.70
CA ASP A 43 -13.37 6.04 12.71
C ASP A 43 -12.85 6.83 11.50
N ARG A 44 -13.66 6.87 10.45
CA ARG A 44 -13.29 7.55 9.18
C ARG A 44 -13.28 9.06 9.26
N SER A 45 -13.80 9.64 10.32
CA SER A 45 -13.78 11.09 10.54
C SER A 45 -12.45 11.56 11.14
N LEU A 46 -11.68 10.61 11.73
CA LEU A 46 -10.42 10.91 12.38
C LEU A 46 -9.31 11.03 11.34
N THR A 47 -8.77 12.23 11.20
CA THR A 47 -7.63 12.52 10.34
C THR A 47 -6.32 12.45 11.12
N PHE A 48 -5.20 12.27 10.43
CA PHE A 48 -3.89 12.27 11.08
C PHE A 48 -3.58 13.62 11.76
N SER A 49 -3.98 14.75 11.17
CA SER A 49 -3.81 16.06 11.77
C SER A 49 -4.54 16.22 13.11
N MET A 50 -5.76 15.64 13.21
CA MET A 50 -6.51 15.61 14.48
C MET A 50 -5.81 14.72 15.51
N LEU A 51 -5.28 13.57 15.07
CA LEU A 51 -4.56 12.65 15.93
C LEU A 51 -3.27 13.28 16.50
N VAL A 52 -2.52 14.01 15.68
CA VAL A 52 -1.29 14.71 16.12
C VAL A 52 -1.61 15.85 17.09
N ALA A 53 -2.74 16.55 16.89
CA ALA A 53 -3.12 17.67 17.74
C ALA A 53 -3.47 17.24 19.18
N ASP A 54 -4.11 16.10 19.35
CA ASP A 54 -4.50 15.58 20.68
C ASP A 54 -4.64 14.04 20.62
N PRO A 55 -3.54 13.28 20.68
CA PRO A 55 -3.58 11.82 20.58
C PRO A 55 -4.34 11.16 21.74
N GLU A 56 -4.31 11.75 22.93
CA GLU A 56 -4.98 11.20 24.13
C GLU A 56 -6.51 11.21 24.00
N ARG A 57 -7.05 12.25 23.36
CA ARG A 57 -8.49 12.38 23.07
C ARG A 57 -9.02 11.21 22.23
N TYR A 58 -8.17 10.64 21.39
CA TYR A 58 -8.57 9.58 20.45
C TYR A 58 -8.08 8.20 20.87
N LYS A 59 -7.68 8.05 22.13
CA LYS A 59 -7.30 6.76 22.70
C LYS A 59 -8.39 5.72 22.48
N ASP A 60 -7.98 4.49 22.22
CA ASP A 60 -8.83 3.34 21.88
C ASP A 60 -9.61 3.42 20.56
N LYS A 61 -9.49 4.52 19.80
CA LYS A 61 -10.07 4.61 18.47
C LYS A 61 -9.28 3.78 17.46
N MET A 62 -10.00 3.18 16.52
CA MET A 62 -9.42 2.45 15.39
C MET A 62 -9.22 3.39 14.21
N VAL A 63 -8.04 3.37 13.62
CA VAL A 63 -7.67 4.19 12.47
C VAL A 63 -6.96 3.37 11.40
N ILE A 64 -7.02 3.84 10.15
CA ILE A 64 -6.17 3.34 9.08
C ILE A 64 -5.26 4.48 8.66
N LEU A 65 -3.95 4.26 8.77
CA LEU A 65 -2.92 5.21 8.35
C LEU A 65 -1.98 4.55 7.34
N GLY A 66 -1.45 5.35 6.45
CA GLY A 66 -0.39 4.96 5.53
C GLY A 66 0.90 5.66 5.87
N GLY A 67 2.02 5.13 5.35
CA GLY A 67 3.28 5.83 5.48
C GLY A 67 4.48 5.03 5.01
N GLU A 68 5.62 5.61 5.27
CA GLU A 68 6.94 5.06 4.94
C GLU A 68 7.73 4.80 6.23
N VAL A 69 8.30 3.61 6.32
CA VAL A 69 9.14 3.21 7.44
C VAL A 69 10.39 4.10 7.52
N ILE A 70 10.62 4.70 8.69
CA ILE A 70 11.83 5.47 8.99
C ILE A 70 12.83 4.58 9.72
N ILE A 71 12.38 3.92 10.79
CA ILE A 71 13.22 3.01 11.58
C ILE A 71 12.38 1.88 12.17
N THR A 72 12.96 0.70 12.24
CA THR A 72 12.36 -0.48 12.88
C THR A 72 13.25 -0.92 14.03
N SER A 73 12.70 -0.94 15.23
CA SER A 73 13.40 -1.23 16.48
C SER A 73 12.79 -2.46 17.17
N PRO A 74 13.33 -3.65 16.95
CA PRO A 74 12.91 -4.83 17.71
C PRO A 74 13.24 -4.67 19.18
N LEU A 75 12.28 -4.97 20.04
CA LEU A 75 12.40 -5.05 21.50
C LEU A 75 12.24 -6.50 21.93
N GLU A 76 12.30 -6.76 23.23
CA GLU A 76 12.24 -8.13 23.76
C GLU A 76 10.95 -8.88 23.37
N LYS A 77 9.79 -8.21 23.41
CA LYS A 77 8.46 -8.82 23.14
C LYS A 77 7.70 -8.20 22.00
N THR A 78 8.09 -7.00 21.59
CA THR A 78 7.40 -6.19 20.58
C THR A 78 8.40 -5.67 19.57
N THR A 79 7.91 -5.08 18.49
CA THR A 79 8.71 -4.25 17.59
C THR A 79 8.06 -2.89 17.50
N GLU A 80 8.85 -1.85 17.61
CA GLU A 80 8.42 -0.48 17.35
C GLU A 80 8.89 -0.05 15.98
N VAL A 81 7.99 0.57 15.23
CA VAL A 81 8.28 1.09 13.89
C VAL A 81 7.92 2.57 13.87
N GLU A 82 8.90 3.43 13.65
CA GLU A 82 8.65 4.85 13.36
C GLU A 82 8.28 4.98 11.89
N ILE A 83 7.14 5.61 11.61
CA ILE A 83 6.57 5.74 10.28
C ILE A 83 6.34 7.21 9.98
N LEU A 84 6.82 7.67 8.83
CA LEU A 84 6.45 8.95 8.23
C LEU A 84 5.07 8.79 7.61
N GLU A 85 4.07 9.43 8.20
CA GLU A 85 2.70 9.36 7.68
C GLU A 85 2.60 9.98 6.29
N LYS A 86 1.89 9.29 5.42
CA LYS A 86 1.55 9.75 4.06
C LYS A 86 0.07 9.45 3.78
N PRO A 87 -0.65 10.37 3.14
CA PRO A 87 -2.05 10.16 2.77
C PRO A 87 -2.20 8.90 1.91
N LEU A 88 -3.29 8.18 2.11
CA LEU A 88 -3.60 6.99 1.32
C LEU A 88 -4.17 7.35 -0.06
N GLY A 89 -3.79 6.58 -1.07
CA GLY A 89 -4.41 6.56 -2.37
C GLY A 89 -5.76 5.83 -2.37
N TRP A 90 -6.42 5.80 -3.52
CA TRP A 90 -7.68 5.05 -3.72
C TRP A 90 -7.47 3.53 -3.59
N ASP A 91 -6.25 3.06 -3.84
CA ASP A 91 -5.79 1.68 -3.73
C ASP A 91 -5.26 1.32 -2.32
N TRP A 92 -5.39 2.25 -1.36
CA TRP A 92 -4.89 2.14 0.01
C TRP A 92 -3.37 2.22 0.14
N ARG A 93 -2.63 2.43 -0.92
CA ARG A 93 -1.19 2.63 -0.88
C ARG A 93 -0.86 4.06 -0.43
N PRO A 94 0.19 4.27 0.38
CA PRO A 94 0.67 5.60 0.70
C PRO A 94 1.05 6.38 -0.57
N LYS A 95 0.65 7.64 -0.65
CA LYS A 95 1.05 8.52 -1.76
C LYS A 95 2.54 8.87 -1.64
N THR A 96 3.16 9.21 -2.76
CA THR A 96 4.57 9.62 -2.77
C THR A 96 4.81 10.91 -1.99
N GLU A 97 3.83 11.82 -1.99
CA GLU A 97 3.92 13.15 -1.38
C GLU A 97 2.83 13.38 -0.33
N GLY A 98 2.95 14.48 0.41
CA GLY A 98 1.92 14.93 1.35
C GLY A 98 2.12 14.40 2.78
N ALA A 99 3.36 14.10 3.18
CA ALA A 99 3.67 13.69 4.55
C ALA A 99 3.22 14.75 5.57
N GLN A 100 2.49 14.31 6.62
CA GLN A 100 1.91 15.22 7.62
C GLN A 100 2.61 15.14 8.98
N GLY A 101 3.47 14.16 9.20
CA GLY A 101 4.20 13.97 10.45
C GLY A 101 4.63 12.53 10.64
N ARG A 102 4.90 12.14 11.88
CA ARG A 102 5.36 10.80 12.22
C ARG A 102 4.52 10.20 13.32
N PHE A 103 4.42 8.88 13.33
CA PHE A 103 3.81 8.11 14.41
C PHE A 103 4.63 6.86 14.72
N ILE A 104 4.42 6.28 15.90
CA ILE A 104 5.02 5.03 16.31
C ILE A 104 3.97 3.93 16.20
N LEU A 105 4.31 2.86 15.51
CA LEU A 105 3.54 1.64 15.45
C LEU A 105 4.17 0.59 16.37
N VAL A 106 3.41 0.12 17.34
CA VAL A 106 3.80 -0.99 18.22
C VAL A 106 3.19 -2.28 17.70
N VAL A 107 4.03 -3.26 17.42
CA VAL A 107 3.62 -4.57 16.90
C VAL A 107 3.98 -5.65 17.93
N ASN A 108 3.01 -6.44 18.37
CA ASN A 108 3.16 -7.48 19.39
C ASN A 108 3.82 -8.77 18.85
N LYS A 109 4.85 -8.60 18.02
CA LYS A 109 5.73 -9.67 17.51
C LYS A 109 7.02 -9.11 16.97
N PHE A 110 7.98 -9.99 16.73
CA PHE A 110 9.21 -9.63 16.02
C PHE A 110 8.94 -9.27 14.56
N LEU A 111 9.45 -8.14 14.12
CA LEU A 111 9.56 -7.74 12.72
C LEU A 111 11.03 -7.62 12.36
N ASP A 112 11.43 -8.30 11.30
CA ASP A 112 12.81 -8.24 10.81
C ASP A 112 13.13 -6.86 10.19
N PRO A 113 14.12 -6.10 10.71
CA PRO A 113 14.48 -4.78 10.17
C PRO A 113 14.98 -4.82 8.72
N VAL A 114 15.44 -5.98 8.21
CA VAL A 114 15.82 -6.12 6.80
C VAL A 114 14.58 -6.10 5.89
N VAL A 115 13.48 -6.70 6.35
CA VAL A 115 12.19 -6.68 5.65
C VAL A 115 11.49 -5.34 5.81
N TRP A 116 11.50 -4.81 7.04
CA TRP A 116 10.89 -3.52 7.44
C TRP A 116 11.94 -2.40 7.43
N LYS A 117 12.77 -2.39 6.39
CA LYS A 117 13.82 -1.39 6.23
C LYS A 117 13.25 -0.03 5.89
N GLN A 118 14.05 1.01 6.13
CA GLN A 118 13.75 2.39 5.73
C GLN A 118 13.30 2.47 4.25
N GLY A 119 12.31 3.30 3.98
CA GLY A 119 11.76 3.51 2.65
C GLY A 119 10.66 2.50 2.25
N ARG A 120 10.36 1.48 3.07
CA ARG A 120 9.24 0.57 2.78
C ARG A 120 7.91 1.25 3.08
N GLU A 121 6.99 1.13 2.14
CA GLU A 121 5.64 1.64 2.31
C GLU A 121 4.76 0.63 3.05
N VAL A 122 3.96 1.13 3.97
CA VAL A 122 3.05 0.30 4.78
C VAL A 122 1.71 1.00 4.95
N THR A 123 0.64 0.22 4.94
CA THR A 123 -0.69 0.67 5.38
C THR A 123 -1.06 -0.13 6.62
N VAL A 124 -1.50 0.55 7.65
CA VAL A 124 -1.74 0.00 8.99
C VAL A 124 -3.17 0.24 9.39
N LEU A 125 -3.82 -0.76 9.90
CA LEU A 125 -5.02 -0.66 10.71
C LEU A 125 -4.59 -0.83 12.17
N GLY A 126 -4.76 0.20 12.97
CA GLY A 126 -4.28 0.21 14.33
C GLY A 126 -5.23 0.88 15.31
N LYS A 127 -5.02 0.59 16.58
CA LYS A 127 -5.70 1.22 17.71
C LYS A 127 -4.79 2.28 18.33
N VAL A 128 -5.33 3.47 18.55
CA VAL A 128 -4.60 4.57 19.20
C VAL A 128 -4.35 4.22 20.67
N LEU A 129 -3.09 4.23 21.08
CA LEU A 129 -2.67 4.01 22.47
C LEU A 129 -2.50 5.32 23.26
N GLY A 130 -2.38 6.46 22.56
CA GLY A 130 -2.11 7.76 23.13
C GLY A 130 -0.87 8.39 22.50
N GLN A 131 0.01 8.98 23.27
CA GLN A 131 1.18 9.71 22.80
C GLN A 131 2.47 9.27 23.49
N ARG A 132 3.59 9.63 22.86
CA ARG A 132 4.94 9.53 23.42
C ARG A 132 5.74 10.77 23.07
N GLU A 133 6.40 11.33 24.06
CA GLU A 133 7.39 12.38 23.85
C GLU A 133 8.67 11.80 23.27
N GLY A 134 9.28 12.51 22.33
CA GLY A 134 10.53 12.14 21.69
C GLY A 134 11.15 13.32 20.97
N LYS A 135 12.06 13.04 20.04
CA LYS A 135 12.77 14.06 19.25
C LYS A 135 12.89 13.63 17.79
N ILE A 136 12.85 14.61 16.89
CA ILE A 136 13.27 14.47 15.51
C ILE A 136 14.51 15.35 15.33
N GLY A 137 15.68 14.75 15.26
CA GLY A 137 16.94 15.47 15.46
C GLY A 137 16.97 16.07 16.86
N GLU A 138 17.15 17.39 16.95
CA GLU A 138 17.14 18.11 18.24
C GLU A 138 15.75 18.68 18.62
N LYS A 139 14.79 18.62 17.72
CA LYS A 139 13.46 19.18 17.92
C LYS A 139 12.57 18.23 18.71
N ALA A 140 12.00 18.70 19.83
CA ALA A 140 10.98 17.97 20.57
C ALA A 140 9.77 17.66 19.67
N TYR A 141 9.27 16.43 19.75
CA TYR A 141 8.15 15.95 18.94
C TYR A 141 7.27 15.02 19.78
N ILE A 142 5.95 15.18 19.63
CA ILE A 142 4.96 14.30 20.25
C ILE A 142 4.50 13.30 19.18
N TYR A 143 4.82 12.04 19.41
CA TYR A 143 4.43 10.94 18.52
C TYR A 143 3.07 10.39 18.92
N PRO A 144 2.06 10.36 18.05
CA PRO A 144 0.94 9.44 18.22
C PRO A 144 1.46 8.01 18.24
N VAL A 145 0.95 7.19 19.17
CA VAL A 145 1.33 5.78 19.30
C VAL A 145 0.14 4.90 18.96
N LEU A 146 0.34 3.96 18.05
CA LEU A 146 -0.67 3.01 17.62
C LEU A 146 -0.24 1.57 17.92
N GLU A 147 -1.17 0.74 18.40
CA GLU A 147 -1.02 -0.71 18.39
C GLU A 147 -1.47 -1.26 17.05
N ALA A 148 -0.62 -2.05 16.40
CA ALA A 148 -0.95 -2.68 15.13
C ALA A 148 -1.96 -3.82 15.32
N ILE A 149 -3.05 -3.78 14.60
CA ILE A 149 -4.04 -4.87 14.51
C ILE A 149 -3.80 -5.66 13.23
N GLU A 150 -3.77 -4.96 12.09
CA GLU A 150 -3.43 -5.51 10.79
C GLU A 150 -2.53 -4.53 10.04
N TRP A 151 -1.72 -5.03 9.12
CA TRP A 151 -0.91 -4.19 8.24
C TRP A 151 -0.67 -4.84 6.89
N HIS A 152 -0.38 -4.02 5.91
CA HIS A 152 0.02 -4.41 4.59
C HIS A 152 1.32 -3.71 4.20
N LEU A 153 2.40 -4.48 4.08
CA LEU A 153 3.70 -3.98 3.64
C LEU A 153 3.79 -4.09 2.12
N TRP A 154 3.83 -2.96 1.45
CA TRP A 154 3.78 -2.89 -0.01
C TRP A 154 5.07 -3.40 -0.65
N VAL A 155 4.92 -4.10 -1.79
CA VAL A 155 6.08 -4.45 -2.61
C VAL A 155 6.65 -3.17 -3.22
N PRO A 156 7.98 -2.94 -3.14
CA PRO A 156 8.60 -1.79 -3.78
C PRO A 156 8.28 -1.75 -5.28
N ILE A 157 7.92 -0.58 -5.78
CA ILE A 157 7.78 -0.37 -7.23
C ILE A 157 9.20 -0.15 -7.74
N PRO A 158 9.70 -0.98 -8.69
CA PRO A 158 10.98 -0.73 -9.31
C PRO A 158 10.99 0.66 -9.98
N PRO A 159 12.11 1.39 -9.95
CA PRO A 159 12.24 2.64 -10.69
C PRO A 159 11.84 2.44 -12.15
N ALA A 160 11.17 3.45 -12.73
CA ALA A 160 10.82 3.43 -14.15
C ALA A 160 12.10 3.24 -15.00
N GLY A 161 12.16 2.16 -15.78
CA GLY A 161 13.35 1.77 -16.55
C GLY A 161 13.95 0.42 -16.14
N TYR A 162 13.57 -0.14 -15.00
CA TYR A 162 13.86 -1.54 -14.71
C TYR A 162 12.90 -2.42 -15.50
N TYR A 163 13.27 -2.76 -16.73
CA TYR A 163 12.68 -3.91 -17.41
C TYR A 163 13.17 -5.15 -16.67
N TYR A 164 12.26 -5.82 -15.97
CA TYR A 164 12.49 -7.20 -15.56
C TYR A 164 12.47 -8.01 -16.88
N GLU A 165 13.64 -8.29 -17.44
CA GLU A 165 13.70 -9.30 -18.50
C GLU A 165 13.27 -10.61 -17.85
N PRO A 166 12.14 -11.21 -18.28
CA PRO A 166 11.77 -12.51 -17.77
C PRO A 166 12.84 -13.51 -18.24
N PHE A 167 13.67 -13.94 -17.31
CA PHE A 167 14.79 -14.86 -17.53
C PHE A 167 14.37 -16.22 -18.15
N TRP A 168 13.06 -16.41 -18.38
CA TRP A 168 12.47 -17.68 -18.82
C TRP A 168 11.49 -17.53 -19.99
N ASP A 169 11.69 -16.63 -20.92
CA ASP A 169 10.89 -16.64 -22.16
C ASP A 169 11.62 -17.47 -23.24
N PRO A 170 11.20 -18.71 -23.50
CA PRO A 170 11.82 -19.57 -24.53
C PRO A 170 11.66 -19.02 -25.97
N LEU A 171 10.79 -18.00 -26.17
CA LEU A 171 10.56 -17.34 -27.47
C LEU A 171 11.58 -16.25 -27.76
N PHE A 172 12.42 -15.85 -26.79
CA PHE A 172 13.41 -14.79 -26.95
C PHE A 172 14.83 -15.27 -27.25
N TRP A 173 15.05 -16.54 -27.54
CA TRP A 173 16.35 -17.04 -28.02
C TRP A 173 16.58 -16.77 -29.51
N GLY A 174 16.24 -15.57 -29.97
CA GLY A 174 16.67 -15.04 -31.26
C GLY A 174 17.92 -14.14 -31.08
N PRO A 175 18.80 -13.99 -32.09
CA PRO A 175 19.94 -13.10 -31.99
C PRO A 175 19.45 -11.69 -31.66
N SER A 176 19.94 -11.12 -30.55
CA SER A 176 19.52 -9.83 -30.01
C SER A 176 19.69 -8.72 -31.07
N ARG A 177 18.57 -8.16 -31.50
CA ARG A 177 18.54 -7.00 -32.43
C ARG A 177 18.63 -5.65 -31.71
N TYR A 178 18.90 -5.64 -30.43
CA TYR A 178 19.01 -4.40 -29.68
C TYR A 178 20.47 -4.12 -29.35
N PRO A 179 21.00 -2.93 -29.65
CA PRO A 179 22.31 -2.54 -29.21
C PRO A 179 22.34 -2.53 -27.68
N HIS A 180 23.34 -3.14 -27.10
CA HIS A 180 23.59 -3.09 -25.66
C HIS A 180 23.71 -1.62 -25.25
N HIS A 181 22.68 -1.09 -24.56
CA HIS A 181 22.83 0.16 -23.84
C HIS A 181 23.64 -0.17 -22.59
N GLU A 182 24.90 0.23 -22.61
CA GLU A 182 25.72 0.23 -21.40
C GLU A 182 24.99 1.08 -20.34
N PRO A 183 24.91 0.60 -19.10
CA PRO A 183 24.28 1.37 -18.03
C PRO A 183 25.05 2.71 -17.89
N PRO A 184 24.34 3.82 -17.61
CA PRO A 184 25.00 5.11 -17.44
C PRO A 184 26.02 5.03 -16.32
N ILE A 185 27.25 5.44 -16.62
CA ILE A 185 28.35 5.54 -15.62
C ILE A 185 27.92 6.63 -14.62
N ILE A 186 27.55 6.25 -13.40
CA ILE A 186 27.33 7.20 -12.32
C ILE A 186 28.71 7.67 -11.85
N ILE A 187 29.13 8.84 -12.28
CA ILE A 187 30.29 9.52 -11.72
C ILE A 187 29.90 10.03 -10.34
N VAL A 188 30.34 9.34 -9.30
CA VAL A 188 30.23 9.84 -7.90
C VAL A 188 31.33 10.90 -7.76
N PRO A 189 31.00 12.18 -7.49
CA PRO A 189 32.02 13.19 -7.25
C PRO A 189 32.81 12.84 -5.98
N ASP A 190 34.12 12.80 -6.12
CA ASP A 190 35.07 12.59 -5.01
C ASP A 190 34.95 13.76 -4.03
N LYS A 191 34.70 13.45 -2.75
CA LYS A 191 34.68 14.46 -1.70
C LYS A 191 36.08 14.72 -1.23
N HIS A 192 36.65 15.83 -1.66
CA HIS A 192 37.76 16.47 -0.96
C HIS A 192 37.27 17.35 0.17
#